data_4443805c371c14dd3de31c9ac0643a2e
#
_entry.id   4443805c371c14dd3de31c9ac0643a2e
#
_cell.length_a   1.000
_cell.length_b   1.000
_cell.length_c   1.000
_cell.angle_alpha   90.00
_cell.angle_beta   90.00
_cell.angle_gamma   90.00
#
_symmetry.space_group_name_H-M   'P 1'
#
loop_
_entity.id
_entity.type
_entity.pdbx_description
1 polymer ?
#
loop_
_entity_poly.entity_id
_entity_poly.type
_entity_poly.pdbx_seq_one_letter_code
_entity_poly.pdbx_strand_id
1 'polypeptide(L)'
;IVSALDRWLADAVQPAAQRWFGVPVAEIRQISAYSCRGMNGQPGARISEHAFGNALDIASFVLADGRKITVRDGWRGSPEEQGFLHDVQGAACEQFTTVLAPGSNRFHYDHIHVDLMRRASGNSVCNPDAVPGDVVAARVAKERGYAWRRGDPGVTGSIGKVSAVPKEKLKPSFKKKLKKFFAPEEDDDDWVEDDGPRPRDD
;
A
#
# COMPACT_ATOMS: atom_id res chain seq x y z
N ILE A 1 4.67 6.14 -10.07
CA ILE A 1 4.11 5.34 -8.96
C ILE A 1 4.90 5.52 -7.66
N VAL A 2 6.24 5.54 -7.69
CA VAL A 2 7.10 5.57 -6.48
C VAL A 2 6.76 6.73 -5.56
N SER A 3 6.73 7.98 -6.06
CA SER A 3 6.41 9.16 -5.24
C SER A 3 4.99 9.12 -4.63
N ALA A 4 4.05 8.43 -5.28
CA ALA A 4 2.72 8.23 -4.71
C ALA A 4 2.76 7.21 -3.57
N LEU A 5 3.51 6.11 -3.76
CA LEU A 5 3.72 5.10 -2.71
C LEU A 5 4.43 5.69 -1.49
N ASP A 6 5.46 6.52 -1.69
CA ASP A 6 6.17 7.19 -0.58
C ASP A 6 5.24 8.06 0.26
N ARG A 7 4.41 8.89 -0.40
CA ARG A 7 3.44 9.73 0.31
C ARG A 7 2.40 8.89 1.03
N TRP A 8 1.81 7.91 0.34
CA TRP A 8 0.81 7.02 0.93
C TRP A 8 1.38 6.27 2.14
N LEU A 9 2.61 5.76 2.03
CA LEU A 9 3.30 5.09 3.14
C LEU A 9 3.49 6.04 4.33
N ALA A 10 4.02 7.24 4.09
CA ALA A 10 4.36 8.20 5.15
C ALA A 10 3.11 8.80 5.82
N ASP A 11 2.12 9.18 5.01
CA ASP A 11 1.00 10.00 5.45
C ASP A 11 -0.22 9.18 5.87
N ALA A 12 -0.30 7.90 5.43
CA ALA A 12 -1.45 7.03 5.72
C ALA A 12 -1.07 5.70 6.37
N VAL A 13 -0.19 4.90 5.73
CA VAL A 13 0.11 3.55 6.23
C VAL A 13 0.79 3.57 7.59
N GLN A 14 1.78 4.44 7.79
CA GLN A 14 2.49 4.53 9.08
C GLN A 14 1.58 5.04 10.21
N PRO A 15 0.80 6.11 10.04
CA PRO A 15 -0.18 6.52 11.04
C PRO A 15 -1.24 5.46 11.35
N ALA A 16 -1.75 4.76 10.33
CA ALA A 16 -2.70 3.67 10.55
C ALA A 16 -2.08 2.52 11.36
N ALA A 17 -0.85 2.10 11.03
CA ALA A 17 -0.16 1.05 11.78
C ALA A 17 0.07 1.45 13.24
N GLN A 18 0.48 2.68 13.48
CA GLN A 18 0.63 3.21 14.84
C GLN A 18 -0.70 3.23 15.60
N ARG A 19 -1.79 3.64 14.92
CA ARG A 19 -3.14 3.68 15.51
C ARG A 19 -3.65 2.29 15.88
N TRP A 20 -3.51 1.31 14.99
CA TRP A 20 -4.11 -0.01 15.17
C TRP A 20 -3.24 -0.98 15.94
N PHE A 21 -1.93 -0.85 15.86
CA PHE A 21 -1.00 -1.84 16.42
C PHE A 21 0.01 -1.26 17.38
N GLY A 22 0.12 0.07 17.50
CA GLY A 22 1.09 0.75 18.35
C GLY A 22 2.54 0.68 17.87
N VAL A 23 2.77 0.15 16.65
CA VAL A 23 4.09 -0.01 16.04
C VAL A 23 4.04 0.30 14.55
N PRO A 24 5.13 0.81 13.95
CA PRO A 24 5.14 1.14 12.53
C PRO A 24 5.25 -0.10 11.62
N VAL A 25 4.90 0.06 10.35
CA VAL A 25 5.24 -0.90 9.29
C VAL A 25 6.73 -0.81 9.00
N ALA A 26 7.41 -1.97 9.01
CA ALA A 26 8.83 -2.10 8.68
C ALA A 26 9.05 -2.52 7.21
N GLU A 27 8.09 -3.26 6.63
CA GLU A 27 8.21 -3.81 5.28
C GLU A 27 6.83 -3.94 4.64
N ILE A 28 6.71 -3.61 3.35
CA ILE A 28 5.57 -3.95 2.50
C ILE A 28 6.01 -5.09 1.58
N ARG A 29 5.24 -6.19 1.56
CA ARG A 29 5.48 -7.31 0.65
C ARG A 29 4.50 -7.26 -0.50
N GLN A 30 5.05 -7.16 -1.69
CA GLN A 30 4.32 -7.16 -2.94
C GLN A 30 4.39 -8.55 -3.60
N ILE A 31 3.43 -8.85 -4.46
CA ILE A 31 3.39 -10.07 -5.27
C ILE A 31 3.52 -9.79 -6.77
N SER A 32 3.34 -8.54 -7.19
CA SER A 32 3.57 -8.10 -8.56
C SER A 32 3.85 -6.59 -8.60
N ALA A 33 4.95 -6.20 -9.24
CA ALA A 33 5.26 -4.82 -9.58
C ALA A 33 5.31 -4.65 -11.10
N TYR A 34 6.31 -5.20 -11.78
CA TYR A 34 6.42 -5.20 -13.22
C TYR A 34 6.02 -6.55 -13.83
N SER A 35 5.14 -6.52 -14.84
CA SER A 35 4.75 -7.71 -15.59
C SER A 35 4.22 -7.31 -16.97
N CYS A 36 4.93 -7.68 -18.04
CA CYS A 36 4.54 -7.41 -19.42
C CYS A 36 3.39 -8.34 -19.83
N ARG A 37 2.16 -7.95 -19.52
CA ARG A 37 0.94 -8.75 -19.79
C ARG A 37 -0.28 -7.86 -19.98
N GLY A 38 -1.33 -8.41 -20.59
CA GLY A 38 -2.66 -7.82 -20.57
C GLY A 38 -3.28 -7.87 -19.18
N MET A 39 -4.34 -7.08 -18.96
CA MET A 39 -5.08 -7.02 -17.70
C MET A 39 -5.55 -8.43 -17.27
N ASN A 40 -5.27 -8.80 -16.03
CA ASN A 40 -5.58 -10.11 -15.45
C ASN A 40 -4.99 -11.31 -16.22
N GLY A 41 -3.98 -11.09 -17.06
CA GLY A 41 -3.37 -12.13 -17.89
C GLY A 41 -4.28 -12.68 -19.00
N GLN A 42 -5.38 -11.99 -19.32
CA GLN A 42 -6.34 -12.47 -20.33
C GLN A 42 -5.86 -12.16 -21.75
N PRO A 43 -5.96 -13.14 -22.69
CA PRO A 43 -5.67 -12.89 -24.10
C PRO A 43 -6.57 -11.80 -24.69
N GLY A 44 -5.98 -10.86 -25.45
CA GLY A 44 -6.71 -9.75 -26.07
C GLY A 44 -7.15 -8.63 -25.11
N ALA A 45 -6.89 -8.74 -23.82
CA ALA A 45 -7.16 -7.66 -22.88
C ALA A 45 -6.21 -6.47 -23.12
N ARG A 46 -6.65 -5.28 -22.70
CA ARG A 46 -5.79 -4.07 -22.69
C ARG A 46 -4.53 -4.33 -21.89
N ILE A 47 -3.45 -3.65 -22.28
CA ILE A 47 -2.17 -3.72 -21.53
C ILE A 47 -2.38 -3.27 -20.08
N SER A 48 -1.84 -4.02 -19.14
CA SER A 48 -1.89 -3.72 -17.72
C SER A 48 -0.94 -2.59 -17.34
N GLU A 49 -1.28 -1.81 -16.31
CA GLU A 49 -0.39 -0.79 -15.72
C GLU A 49 0.88 -1.41 -15.13
N HIS A 50 0.87 -2.69 -14.77
CA HIS A 50 2.08 -3.44 -14.42
C HIS A 50 3.11 -3.49 -15.56
N ALA A 51 2.67 -3.52 -16.82
CA ALA A 51 3.56 -3.54 -17.97
C ALA A 51 4.26 -2.19 -18.20
N PHE A 52 3.80 -1.13 -17.55
CA PHE A 52 4.41 0.21 -17.60
C PHE A 52 5.18 0.53 -16.30
N GLY A 53 5.33 -0.44 -15.37
CA GLY A 53 5.89 -0.17 -14.06
C GLY A 53 5.07 0.84 -13.22
N ASN A 54 3.78 0.96 -13.51
CA ASN A 54 2.89 2.00 -12.94
C ASN A 54 1.84 1.41 -11.98
N ALA A 55 2.05 0.18 -11.51
CA ALA A 55 1.17 -0.53 -10.60
C ALA A 55 1.96 -1.33 -9.53
N LEU A 56 1.31 -1.62 -8.41
CA LEU A 56 1.83 -2.48 -7.35
C LEU A 56 0.70 -3.31 -6.75
N ASP A 57 0.95 -4.62 -6.59
CA ASP A 57 0.06 -5.56 -5.91
C ASP A 57 0.61 -5.88 -4.52
N ILE A 58 -0.02 -5.35 -3.49
CA ILE A 58 0.43 -5.40 -2.09
C ILE A 58 -0.25 -6.59 -1.39
N ALA A 59 0.55 -7.59 -0.99
CA ALA A 59 0.05 -8.80 -0.33
C ALA A 59 0.06 -8.73 1.20
N SER A 60 1.00 -8.02 1.80
CA SER A 60 1.09 -7.92 3.26
C SER A 60 1.96 -6.77 3.74
N PHE A 61 1.74 -6.42 5.00
CA PHE A 61 2.52 -5.46 5.78
C PHE A 61 3.21 -6.20 6.93
N VAL A 62 4.51 -6.01 7.10
CA VAL A 62 5.27 -6.54 8.24
C VAL A 62 5.51 -5.39 9.20
N LEU A 63 5.07 -5.55 10.45
CA LEU A 63 5.24 -4.57 11.50
C LEU A 63 6.65 -4.63 12.10
N ALA A 64 7.07 -3.58 12.78
CA ALA A 64 8.40 -3.51 13.38
C ALA A 64 8.65 -4.54 14.50
N ASP A 65 7.59 -5.09 15.08
CA ASP A 65 7.64 -6.18 16.06
C ASP A 65 7.62 -7.59 15.43
N GLY A 66 7.63 -7.68 14.10
CA GLY A 66 7.66 -8.92 13.33
C GLY A 66 6.28 -9.51 13.00
N ARG A 67 5.17 -8.96 13.52
CA ARG A 67 3.83 -9.37 13.11
C ARG A 67 3.63 -9.11 11.62
N LYS A 68 2.97 -10.04 10.93
CA LYS A 68 2.66 -9.93 9.51
C LYS A 68 1.15 -9.84 9.32
N ILE A 69 0.69 -8.75 8.75
CA ILE A 69 -0.71 -8.51 8.40
C ILE A 69 -0.85 -8.82 6.91
N THR A 70 -1.45 -9.96 6.56
CA THR A 70 -1.71 -10.32 5.16
C THR A 70 -3.03 -9.70 4.71
N VAL A 71 -3.12 -9.27 3.45
CA VAL A 71 -4.37 -8.77 2.91
C VAL A 71 -5.39 -9.91 2.85
N ARG A 72 -4.99 -11.10 2.38
CA ARG A 72 -5.87 -12.27 2.26
C ARG A 72 -6.59 -12.65 3.55
N ASP A 73 -5.83 -12.82 4.62
CA ASP A 73 -6.38 -13.34 5.87
C ASP A 73 -6.88 -12.19 6.76
N GLY A 74 -6.14 -11.07 6.80
CA GLY A 74 -6.47 -9.89 7.62
C GLY A 74 -7.72 -9.16 7.15
N TRP A 75 -8.10 -9.26 5.85
CA TRP A 75 -9.35 -8.65 5.34
C TRP A 75 -10.60 -9.19 6.04
N ARG A 76 -10.51 -10.39 6.60
CA ARG A 76 -11.53 -11.04 7.42
C ARG A 76 -10.96 -11.47 8.78
N GLY A 77 -9.83 -10.91 9.15
CA GLY A 77 -9.09 -11.19 10.38
C GLY A 77 -9.69 -10.54 11.62
N SER A 78 -8.84 -10.17 12.57
CA SER A 78 -9.26 -9.48 13.79
C SER A 78 -9.85 -8.10 13.47
N PRO A 79 -10.58 -7.47 14.41
CA PRO A 79 -11.05 -6.09 14.24
C PRO A 79 -9.93 -5.10 13.88
N GLU A 80 -8.76 -5.27 14.51
CA GLU A 80 -7.60 -4.39 14.29
C GLU A 80 -7.01 -4.58 12.89
N GLU A 81 -6.88 -5.82 12.42
CA GLU A 81 -6.39 -6.13 11.08
C GLU A 81 -7.33 -5.59 10.00
N GLN A 82 -8.64 -5.80 10.18
CA GLN A 82 -9.64 -5.26 9.27
C GLN A 82 -9.63 -3.73 9.29
N GLY A 83 -9.61 -3.12 10.48
CA GLY A 83 -9.55 -1.67 10.64
C GLY A 83 -8.33 -1.07 9.93
N PHE A 84 -7.15 -1.63 10.15
CA PHE A 84 -5.92 -1.21 9.48
C PHE A 84 -6.01 -1.32 7.95
N LEU A 85 -6.41 -2.48 7.43
CA LEU A 85 -6.47 -2.72 5.98
C LEU A 85 -7.49 -1.83 5.28
N HIS A 86 -8.63 -1.54 5.91
CA HIS A 86 -9.61 -0.61 5.37
C HIS A 86 -9.16 0.84 5.43
N ASP A 87 -8.46 1.27 6.48
CA ASP A 87 -7.90 2.63 6.55
C ASP A 87 -6.84 2.84 5.46
N VAL A 88 -5.92 1.88 5.25
CA VAL A 88 -4.89 2.00 4.20
C VAL A 88 -5.48 1.91 2.79
N GLN A 89 -6.52 1.09 2.57
CA GLN A 89 -7.24 1.05 1.29
C GLN A 89 -7.97 2.37 1.02
N GLY A 90 -8.66 2.91 2.02
CA GLY A 90 -9.36 4.19 1.87
C GLY A 90 -8.42 5.33 1.50
N ALA A 91 -7.30 5.45 2.20
CA ALA A 91 -6.27 6.44 1.87
C ALA A 91 -5.62 6.21 0.50
N ALA A 92 -5.48 4.94 0.08
CA ALA A 92 -5.01 4.64 -1.28
C ALA A 92 -6.00 5.16 -2.33
N CYS A 93 -7.32 5.03 -2.11
CA CYS A 93 -8.35 5.52 -3.03
C CYS A 93 -8.32 7.05 -3.22
N GLU A 94 -7.80 7.79 -2.24
CA GLU A 94 -7.61 9.25 -2.35
C GLU A 94 -6.36 9.62 -3.16
N GLN A 95 -5.38 8.73 -3.25
CA GLN A 95 -4.07 9.04 -3.81
C GLN A 95 -3.80 8.38 -5.16
N PHE A 96 -4.36 7.20 -5.41
CA PHE A 96 -4.18 6.44 -6.65
C PHE A 96 -5.42 6.55 -7.53
N THR A 97 -5.26 6.33 -8.84
CA THR A 97 -6.36 6.40 -9.79
C THR A 97 -7.11 5.09 -9.95
N THR A 98 -6.49 3.97 -9.55
CA THR A 98 -7.15 2.67 -9.41
C THR A 98 -6.71 2.03 -8.11
N VAL A 99 -7.69 1.60 -7.32
CA VAL A 99 -7.47 0.75 -6.15
C VAL A 99 -8.47 -0.40 -6.21
N LEU A 100 -7.93 -1.62 -6.22
CA LEU A 100 -8.73 -2.85 -6.17
C LEU A 100 -8.29 -3.67 -4.97
N ALA A 101 -9.25 -4.06 -4.13
CA ALA A 101 -8.99 -4.80 -2.90
C ALA A 101 -9.91 -6.04 -2.81
N PRO A 102 -9.79 -6.89 -1.79
CA PRO A 102 -10.69 -8.04 -1.63
C PRO A 102 -12.16 -7.62 -1.60
N GLY A 103 -12.95 -8.24 -2.47
CA GLY A 103 -14.35 -7.88 -2.72
C GLY A 103 -14.57 -7.19 -4.06
N SER A 104 -13.53 -6.66 -4.72
CA SER A 104 -13.65 -6.04 -6.04
C SER A 104 -13.96 -7.06 -7.14
N ASN A 105 -13.21 -8.14 -7.20
CA ASN A 105 -13.39 -9.24 -8.13
C ASN A 105 -12.55 -10.46 -7.71
N ARG A 106 -12.66 -11.57 -8.45
CA ARG A 106 -11.98 -12.84 -8.16
C ARG A 106 -10.45 -12.81 -8.25
N PHE A 107 -9.87 -11.80 -8.91
CA PHE A 107 -8.42 -11.71 -9.10
C PHE A 107 -7.72 -10.94 -7.98
N HIS A 108 -8.48 -10.15 -7.18
CA HIS A 108 -7.97 -9.28 -6.13
C HIS A 108 -8.45 -9.71 -4.73
N TYR A 109 -8.57 -11.04 -4.50
CA TYR A 109 -9.06 -11.57 -3.22
C TYR A 109 -7.99 -11.59 -2.12
N ASP A 110 -6.71 -11.48 -2.47
CA ASP A 110 -5.55 -11.69 -1.58
C ASP A 110 -4.54 -10.54 -1.54
N HIS A 111 -4.80 -9.45 -2.28
CA HIS A 111 -3.93 -8.28 -2.33
C HIS A 111 -4.70 -6.99 -2.56
N ILE A 112 -4.04 -5.88 -2.31
CA ILE A 112 -4.49 -4.54 -2.71
C ILE A 112 -3.67 -4.12 -3.93
N HIS A 113 -4.32 -3.97 -5.07
CA HIS A 113 -3.75 -3.40 -6.28
C HIS A 113 -3.89 -1.87 -6.24
N VAL A 114 -2.82 -1.16 -6.55
CA VAL A 114 -2.82 0.29 -6.74
C VAL A 114 -2.14 0.66 -8.05
N ASP A 115 -2.70 1.61 -8.80
CA ASP A 115 -2.10 2.14 -10.02
C ASP A 115 -2.40 3.63 -10.25
N LEU A 116 -1.71 4.23 -11.22
CA LEU A 116 -1.92 5.60 -11.66
C LEU A 116 -2.39 5.66 -13.12
N MET A 117 -3.29 4.74 -13.51
CA MET A 117 -3.87 4.70 -14.86
C MET A 117 -4.50 6.04 -15.24
N ARG A 118 -4.11 6.58 -16.37
CA ARG A 118 -4.75 7.78 -16.92
C ARG A 118 -6.00 7.40 -17.70
N ARG A 119 -7.15 7.91 -17.26
CA ARG A 119 -8.43 7.74 -17.93
C ARG A 119 -8.86 9.05 -18.59
N ALA A 120 -9.39 8.97 -19.81
CA ALA A 120 -9.91 10.14 -20.53
C ALA A 120 -11.04 10.84 -19.76
N SER A 121 -11.81 10.09 -18.97
CA SER A 121 -12.88 10.63 -18.11
C SER A 121 -12.36 11.36 -16.87
N GLY A 122 -11.06 11.22 -16.51
CA GLY A 122 -10.51 11.71 -15.25
C GLY A 122 -10.97 10.93 -14.00
N ASN A 123 -11.83 9.94 -14.13
CA ASN A 123 -12.39 9.23 -12.99
C ASN A 123 -11.39 8.26 -12.37
N SER A 124 -11.37 8.19 -11.03
CA SER A 124 -10.70 7.15 -10.25
C SER A 124 -11.62 5.95 -10.02
N VAL A 125 -11.03 4.80 -9.73
CA VAL A 125 -11.71 3.56 -9.37
C VAL A 125 -11.25 3.14 -7.99
N CYS A 126 -12.18 3.07 -7.04
CA CYS A 126 -11.98 2.51 -5.71
C CYS A 126 -12.97 1.37 -5.54
N ASN A 127 -12.51 0.12 -5.54
CA ASN A 127 -13.39 -1.03 -5.44
C ASN A 127 -12.77 -2.13 -4.52
N PRO A 128 -13.50 -2.58 -3.48
CA PRO A 128 -14.79 -2.04 -3.01
C PRO A 128 -14.70 -0.59 -2.53
N ASP A 129 -15.85 0.07 -2.43
CA ASP A 129 -15.90 1.43 -1.87
C ASP A 129 -15.20 1.49 -0.52
N ALA A 130 -14.49 2.59 -0.27
CA ALA A 130 -13.78 2.79 0.97
C ALA A 130 -14.74 2.90 2.15
N VAL A 131 -14.51 2.11 3.18
CA VAL A 131 -15.23 2.18 4.45
C VAL A 131 -14.20 2.48 5.56
N PRO A 132 -14.44 3.47 6.43
CA PRO A 132 -13.51 3.77 7.52
C PRO A 132 -13.23 2.55 8.39
N GLY A 133 -11.95 2.34 8.72
CA GLY A 133 -11.51 1.14 9.42
C GLY A 133 -12.14 0.99 10.81
N ASP A 134 -12.40 2.09 11.52
CA ASP A 134 -13.07 2.05 12.83
C ASP A 134 -14.53 1.57 12.72
N VAL A 135 -15.22 1.91 11.63
CA VAL A 135 -16.58 1.41 11.37
C VAL A 135 -16.57 -0.09 11.13
N VAL A 136 -15.60 -0.57 10.33
CA VAL A 136 -15.43 -2.01 10.05
C VAL A 136 -15.05 -2.76 11.33
N ALA A 137 -14.06 -2.28 12.06
CA ALA A 137 -13.58 -2.90 13.30
C ALA A 137 -14.70 -2.98 14.37
N ALA A 138 -15.48 -1.91 14.55
CA ALA A 138 -16.60 -1.90 15.49
C ALA A 138 -17.68 -2.92 15.11
N ARG A 139 -18.01 -3.04 13.81
CA ARG A 139 -18.96 -4.05 13.32
C ARG A 139 -18.47 -5.46 13.61
N VAL A 140 -17.21 -5.77 13.28
CA VAL A 140 -16.60 -7.09 13.47
C VAL A 140 -16.52 -7.44 14.95
N ALA A 141 -16.12 -6.49 15.81
CA ALA A 141 -16.09 -6.68 17.25
C ALA A 141 -17.48 -7.03 17.82
N LYS A 142 -18.51 -6.33 17.36
CA LYS A 142 -19.90 -6.61 17.76
C LYS A 142 -20.36 -8.00 17.29
N GLU A 143 -20.12 -8.35 16.04
CA GLU A 143 -20.53 -9.64 15.46
C GLU A 143 -19.86 -10.84 16.13
N ARG A 144 -18.60 -10.69 16.55
CA ARG A 144 -17.82 -11.75 17.20
C ARG A 144 -17.90 -11.75 18.73
N GLY A 145 -18.67 -10.86 19.35
CA GLY A 145 -18.80 -10.75 20.78
C GLY A 145 -17.51 -10.28 21.49
N TYR A 146 -16.61 -9.64 20.77
CA TYR A 146 -15.41 -9.03 21.36
C TYR A 146 -15.84 -7.79 22.15
N ALA A 147 -15.51 -7.74 23.45
CA ALA A 147 -15.49 -6.49 24.17
C ALA A 147 -14.33 -5.64 23.64
N TRP A 148 -14.62 -4.76 22.69
CA TRP A 148 -13.61 -3.89 22.11
C TRP A 148 -13.09 -2.92 23.16
N ARG A 149 -11.94 -3.20 23.71
CA ARG A 149 -11.22 -2.23 24.53
C ARG A 149 -10.55 -1.25 23.58
N ARG A 150 -11.22 -0.14 23.26
CA ARG A 150 -10.50 1.06 22.85
C ARG A 150 -9.44 1.32 23.92
N GLY A 151 -8.18 1.28 23.54
CA GLY A 151 -7.06 1.69 24.39
C GLY A 151 -7.02 3.20 24.59
N ASP A 152 -8.15 3.79 24.97
CA ASP A 152 -8.24 5.16 25.45
C ASP A 152 -9.42 5.30 26.42
N PRO A 153 -9.15 5.46 27.73
CA PRO A 153 -10.20 5.61 28.74
C PRO A 153 -10.72 7.06 28.78
N GLY A 154 -11.25 7.61 27.68
CA GLY A 154 -11.63 9.01 27.74
C GLY A 154 -12.51 9.60 26.65
N VAL A 155 -13.11 8.82 25.76
CA VAL A 155 -14.03 9.40 24.77
C VAL A 155 -15.45 8.93 24.97
N THR A 156 -16.11 9.48 25.99
CA THR A 156 -17.55 9.69 25.94
C THR A 156 -17.80 10.91 25.06
N GLY A 157 -18.44 10.69 23.93
CA GLY A 157 -19.06 11.63 23.00
C GLY A 157 -18.78 13.13 23.18
N SER A 158 -17.71 13.62 22.60
CA SER A 158 -17.59 15.02 22.22
C SER A 158 -16.55 15.14 21.11
N ILE A 159 -16.92 15.81 20.01
CA ILE A 159 -16.00 16.15 18.92
C ILE A 159 -15.04 17.23 19.47
N GLY A 160 -14.04 16.79 20.22
CA GLY A 160 -12.95 17.61 20.70
C GLY A 160 -11.87 17.66 19.64
N LYS A 161 -11.41 18.89 19.32
CA LYS A 161 -10.31 19.20 18.40
C LYS A 161 -9.16 18.21 18.58
N VAL A 162 -8.74 17.57 17.48
CA VAL A 162 -7.56 16.71 17.42
C VAL A 162 -6.35 17.57 17.85
N SER A 163 -5.86 17.35 19.05
CA SER A 163 -4.59 17.93 19.48
C SER A 163 -3.49 17.30 18.65
N ALA A 164 -2.65 18.11 18.05
CA ALA A 164 -1.54 17.67 17.22
C ALA A 164 -0.70 16.64 18.00
N VAL A 165 -0.56 15.46 17.41
CA VAL A 165 0.34 14.40 17.92
C VAL A 165 1.75 14.98 17.98
N PRO A 166 2.48 14.84 19.11
CA PRO A 166 3.87 15.27 19.19
C PRO A 166 4.67 14.57 18.10
N LYS A 167 5.39 15.32 17.29
CA LYS A 167 6.33 14.78 16.30
C LYS A 167 7.50 14.12 17.04
N GLU A 168 7.33 12.88 17.44
CA GLU A 168 8.43 12.10 17.97
C GLU A 168 9.41 11.85 16.82
N LYS A 169 10.64 12.34 17.00
CA LYS A 169 11.69 12.24 15.98
C LYS A 169 12.04 10.78 15.77
N LEU A 170 11.63 10.20 14.64
CA LEU A 170 12.10 8.89 14.18
C LEU A 170 13.63 8.79 14.33
N LYS A 171 14.08 7.73 15.01
CA LYS A 171 15.51 7.50 15.26
C LYS A 171 16.27 7.50 13.92
N PRO A 172 17.48 8.12 13.85
CA PRO A 172 18.23 8.26 12.60
C PRO A 172 18.50 6.95 11.85
N SER A 173 18.57 5.81 12.57
CA SER A 173 18.78 4.49 12.00
C SER A 173 17.60 4.02 11.12
N PHE A 174 16.37 4.45 11.43
CA PHE A 174 15.17 4.08 10.67
C PHE A 174 15.13 4.82 9.34
N LYS A 175 15.45 6.14 9.34
CA LYS A 175 15.58 6.94 8.12
C LYS A 175 16.63 6.39 7.15
N LYS A 176 17.73 5.83 7.69
CA LYS A 176 18.80 5.24 6.88
C LYS A 176 18.36 3.92 6.23
N LYS A 177 17.53 3.12 6.94
CA LYS A 177 16.99 1.86 6.43
C LYS A 177 15.95 2.08 5.32
N LEU A 178 15.08 3.09 5.47
CA LEU A 178 14.13 3.49 4.41
C LEU A 178 14.87 4.02 3.18
N LYS A 179 15.89 4.90 3.35
CA LYS A 179 16.68 5.39 2.22
C LYS A 179 17.40 4.28 1.46
N LYS A 180 17.86 3.23 2.13
CA LYS A 180 18.50 2.08 1.48
C LYS A 180 17.53 1.20 0.69
N PHE A 181 16.24 1.25 1.03
CA PHE A 181 15.19 0.47 0.36
C PHE A 181 14.69 1.15 -0.93
N PHE A 182 14.83 2.48 -1.01
CA PHE A 182 14.40 3.31 -2.15
C PHE A 182 15.56 4.02 -2.86
N ALA A 183 16.82 3.68 -2.53
CA ALA A 183 17.93 4.15 -3.34
C ALA A 183 17.83 3.48 -4.73
N PRO A 184 17.88 4.24 -5.83
CA PRO A 184 18.09 3.63 -7.14
C PRO A 184 19.39 2.82 -7.04
N GLU A 185 19.37 1.60 -7.58
CA GLU A 185 20.61 0.88 -7.84
C GLU A 185 21.44 1.82 -8.71
N GLU A 186 22.64 2.16 -8.26
CA GLU A 186 23.63 2.83 -9.10
C GLU A 186 23.96 1.79 -10.17
N ASP A 187 23.42 1.98 -11.37
CA ASP A 187 23.80 1.22 -12.54
C ASP A 187 25.29 1.52 -12.76
N ASP A 188 26.14 0.56 -12.41
CA ASP A 188 27.53 0.52 -12.86
C ASP A 188 27.51 0.23 -14.38
N ASP A 189 27.05 1.22 -15.17
CA ASP A 189 27.21 1.24 -16.63
C ASP A 189 28.66 1.56 -16.98
N ASP A 190 29.54 0.59 -16.74
CA ASP A 190 30.85 0.52 -17.38
C ASP A 190 30.67 0.04 -18.83
N TRP A 191 30.07 0.90 -19.66
CA TRP A 191 30.06 0.69 -21.11
C TRP A 191 31.47 0.94 -21.64
N VAL A 192 32.25 -0.14 -21.74
CA VAL A 192 33.48 -0.15 -22.53
C VAL A 192 33.08 0.06 -24.00
N GLU A 193 33.36 1.23 -24.54
CA GLU A 193 33.29 1.46 -25.99
C GLU A 193 34.26 0.53 -26.68
N ASP A 194 33.76 -0.52 -27.34
CA ASP A 194 34.53 -1.37 -28.24
C ASP A 194 34.73 -0.60 -29.56
N ASP A 195 35.88 0.06 -29.70
CA ASP A 195 36.35 0.68 -30.95
C ASP A 195 36.76 -0.40 -31.98
N GLY A 196 35.79 -1.19 -32.41
CA GLY A 196 35.98 -2.10 -33.54
C GLY A 196 36.24 -1.34 -34.85
N PRO A 197 37.16 -1.80 -35.72
CA PRO A 197 37.55 -1.09 -36.93
C PRO A 197 36.38 -1.00 -37.94
N ARG A 198 36.10 0.22 -38.43
CA ARG A 198 35.09 0.48 -39.47
C ARG A 198 35.48 -0.21 -40.77
N PRO A 199 34.53 -0.81 -41.52
CA PRO A 199 34.75 -1.31 -42.85
C PRO A 199 35.18 -0.18 -43.80
N ARG A 200 36.17 -0.43 -44.63
CA ARG A 200 36.55 0.47 -45.74
C ARG A 200 35.59 0.23 -46.88
N ASP A 201 35.01 1.32 -47.38
CA ASP A 201 34.29 1.34 -48.64
C ASP A 201 35.30 1.20 -49.79
N ASP A 202 35.15 0.15 -50.60
CA ASP A 202 35.66 0.04 -51.97
C ASP A 202 34.49 -0.09 -52.92
#